data_a263c947c01fe4d64f73ab441047be91
#
_entry.id   a263c947c01fe4d64f73ab441047be91
#
_cell.length_a   1.000
_cell.length_b   1.000
_cell.length_c   1.000
_cell.angle_alpha   90.00
_cell.angle_beta   90.00
_cell.angle_gamma   90.00
#
_symmetry.space_group_name_H-M   'P 1'
#
loop_
_entity.id
_entity.type
_entity.pdbx_description
1 polymer ?
#
loop_
_entity_poly.entity_id
_entity_poly.type
_entity_poly.pdbx_seq_one_letter_code
_entity_poly.pdbx_strand_id
1 'polypeptide(L)'
;MPVNHYDYNDNTQLSPHFNVREFRCQCGSSHETLIASELVDKLEALYTALNCSKIIVTSGYRCPEHDKAVGGTSSGQHTKGTAADVCCYGQDGQPISSKTVCCKAQDLGFGGIANITSSYQYTHLDVRTGYRWLGDETKGNGTITDDFYKYFGLTSAKNILYGIDVSYCQQKIDWVKVKASGKVSFALIRAGFGKILKNQVDDYFEENYAG
;
A
#
# COMPACT_ATOMS: atom_id res chain seq x y z
N MET A 1 9.53 8.03 10.57
CA MET A 1 9.06 6.79 11.23
C MET A 1 10.23 6.20 12.01
N PRO A 2 10.19 6.15 13.35
CA PRO A 2 11.26 5.53 14.14
C PRO A 2 11.22 4.01 13.98
N VAL A 3 12.38 3.41 13.77
CA VAL A 3 12.60 1.97 13.81
C VAL A 3 13.42 1.69 15.07
N ASN A 4 12.87 0.89 15.96
CA ASN A 4 13.53 0.51 17.21
C ASN A 4 14.33 -0.78 17.01
N HIS A 5 15.41 -0.89 17.76
CA HIS A 5 16.33 -2.03 17.77
C HIS A 5 16.16 -2.77 19.08
N TYR A 6 15.97 -4.06 19.01
CA TYR A 6 15.79 -4.95 20.16
C TYR A 6 16.79 -6.08 20.11
N ASP A 7 17.39 -6.38 21.26
CA ASP A 7 18.30 -7.52 21.37
C ASP A 7 17.59 -8.86 21.09
N TYR A 8 18.33 -9.86 20.68
CA TYR A 8 17.79 -11.18 20.34
C TYR A 8 16.89 -11.78 21.44
N ASN A 9 17.25 -11.59 22.71
CA ASN A 9 16.51 -12.14 23.85
C ASN A 9 15.46 -11.18 24.42
N ASP A 10 15.28 -10.01 23.81
CA ASP A 10 14.31 -9.01 24.27
C ASP A 10 12.89 -9.55 24.08
N ASN A 11 12.10 -9.53 25.15
CA ASN A 11 10.70 -9.95 25.18
C ASN A 11 9.76 -8.80 25.57
N THR A 12 10.20 -7.56 25.34
CA THR A 12 9.39 -6.37 25.65
C THR A 12 8.02 -6.46 24.99
N GLN A 13 6.99 -6.18 25.80
CA GLN A 13 5.65 -6.00 25.28
C GLN A 13 5.57 -4.66 24.56
N LEU A 14 5.30 -4.68 23.25
CA LEU A 14 5.25 -3.49 22.40
C LEU A 14 3.90 -2.77 22.49
N SER A 15 2.84 -3.55 22.66
CA SER A 15 1.45 -3.09 22.69
C SER A 15 0.58 -4.16 23.35
N PRO A 16 -0.72 -3.95 23.59
CA PRO A 16 -1.57 -4.95 24.25
C PRO A 16 -1.53 -6.34 23.63
N HIS A 17 -1.33 -6.44 22.30
CA HIS A 17 -1.41 -7.73 21.59
C HIS A 17 -0.11 -8.18 20.95
N PHE A 18 0.96 -7.35 20.96
CA PHE A 18 2.20 -7.66 20.25
C PHE A 18 3.42 -7.57 21.16
N ASN A 19 4.34 -8.51 20.98
CA ASN A 19 5.59 -8.63 21.72
C ASN A 19 6.77 -8.73 20.74
N VAL A 20 7.96 -8.22 21.11
CA VAL A 20 9.17 -8.21 20.26
C VAL A 20 9.46 -9.58 19.67
N ARG A 21 9.33 -10.66 20.45
CA ARG A 21 9.66 -12.01 20.00
C ARG A 21 8.88 -12.49 18.77
N GLU A 22 7.68 -11.94 18.52
CA GLU A 22 6.84 -12.32 17.39
C GLU A 22 7.39 -11.78 16.07
N PHE A 23 8.21 -10.73 16.14
CA PHE A 23 8.82 -10.09 14.97
C PHE A 23 10.24 -10.59 14.67
N ARG A 24 10.79 -11.49 15.45
CA ARG A 24 12.16 -11.98 15.26
C ARG A 24 12.35 -12.65 13.92
N CYS A 25 13.57 -12.51 13.38
CA CYS A 25 13.99 -13.27 12.22
C CYS A 25 14.00 -14.78 12.52
N GLN A 26 13.48 -15.56 11.60
CA GLN A 26 13.37 -17.02 11.72
C GLN A 26 14.58 -17.77 11.15
N CYS A 27 15.71 -17.10 10.93
CA CYS A 27 16.93 -17.72 10.38
C CYS A 27 17.66 -18.66 11.36
N GLY A 28 17.28 -18.67 12.64
CA GLY A 28 17.91 -19.46 13.68
C GLY A 28 19.19 -18.85 14.27
N SER A 29 19.63 -17.69 13.80
CA SER A 29 20.80 -16.97 14.33
C SER A 29 20.39 -15.89 15.32
N SER A 30 21.24 -15.68 16.34
CA SER A 30 21.06 -14.63 17.34
C SER A 30 21.52 -13.29 16.77
N HIS A 31 20.59 -12.43 16.40
CA HIS A 31 20.84 -11.05 15.99
C HIS A 31 19.68 -10.14 16.43
N GLU A 32 19.90 -8.84 16.36
CA GLU A 32 18.88 -7.86 16.71
C GLU A 32 17.61 -7.99 15.86
N THR A 33 16.52 -7.49 16.38
CA THR A 33 15.24 -7.39 15.71
C THR A 33 14.87 -5.92 15.52
N LEU A 34 14.58 -5.53 14.30
CA LEU A 34 14.16 -4.17 13.95
C LEU A 34 12.64 -4.13 13.85
N ILE A 35 12.00 -3.14 14.51
CA ILE A 35 10.55 -2.98 14.48
C ILE A 35 10.19 -1.50 14.43
N ALA A 36 9.48 -1.10 13.40
CA ALA A 36 8.92 0.25 13.30
C ALA A 36 7.71 0.40 14.24
N SER A 37 7.70 1.45 15.08
CA SER A 37 6.59 1.73 15.99
C SER A 37 5.26 1.85 15.24
N GLU A 38 5.24 2.54 14.10
CA GLU A 38 4.05 2.70 13.27
C GLU A 38 3.48 1.36 12.76
N LEU A 39 4.34 0.37 12.52
CA LEU A 39 3.87 -0.98 12.13
C LEU A 39 3.03 -1.59 13.26
N VAL A 40 3.51 -1.50 14.49
CA VAL A 40 2.80 -2.03 15.67
C VAL A 40 1.49 -1.29 15.89
N ASP A 41 1.50 0.05 15.82
CA ASP A 41 0.30 0.89 15.98
C ASP A 41 -0.77 0.54 14.94
N LYS A 42 -0.37 0.33 13.68
CA LYS A 42 -1.30 -0.06 12.61
C LYS A 42 -1.80 -1.49 12.74
N LEU A 43 -0.99 -2.41 13.25
CA LEU A 43 -1.44 -3.77 13.54
C LEU A 43 -2.46 -3.79 14.70
N GLU A 44 -2.30 -2.96 15.72
CA GLU A 44 -3.31 -2.77 16.78
C GLU A 44 -4.61 -2.17 16.24
N ALA A 45 -4.51 -1.17 15.36
CA ALA A 45 -5.68 -0.60 14.70
C ALA A 45 -6.40 -1.66 13.84
N LEU A 46 -5.64 -2.52 13.15
CA LEU A 46 -6.18 -3.63 12.37
C LEU A 46 -6.88 -4.67 13.26
N TYR A 47 -6.26 -5.02 14.39
CA TYR A 47 -6.82 -5.92 15.40
C TYR A 47 -8.21 -5.45 15.82
N THR A 48 -8.31 -4.17 16.17
CA THR A 48 -9.57 -3.53 16.59
C THR A 48 -10.58 -3.46 15.45
N ALA A 49 -10.17 -3.02 14.27
CA ALA A 49 -11.06 -2.79 13.13
C ALA A 49 -11.65 -4.07 12.54
N LEU A 50 -10.95 -5.20 12.69
CA LEU A 50 -11.42 -6.53 12.28
C LEU A 50 -12.10 -7.30 13.41
N ASN A 51 -12.16 -6.73 14.62
CA ASN A 51 -12.62 -7.43 15.83
C ASN A 51 -11.92 -8.79 15.98
N CYS A 52 -10.60 -8.78 15.91
CA CYS A 52 -9.81 -10.01 15.99
C CYS A 52 -9.85 -10.62 17.40
N SER A 53 -9.79 -11.97 17.48
CA SER A 53 -9.42 -12.67 18.71
C SER A 53 -7.90 -12.77 18.87
N LYS A 54 -7.17 -12.81 17.76
CA LYS A 54 -5.70 -12.74 17.69
C LYS A 54 -5.23 -12.36 16.29
N ILE A 55 -4.01 -11.80 16.22
CA ILE A 55 -3.22 -11.69 15.00
C ILE A 55 -1.92 -12.45 15.23
N ILE A 56 -1.56 -13.38 14.34
CA ILE A 56 -0.29 -14.09 14.38
C ILE A 56 0.65 -13.43 13.37
N VAL A 57 1.80 -12.96 13.84
CA VAL A 57 2.89 -12.51 12.98
C VAL A 57 3.63 -13.76 12.51
N THR A 58 3.44 -14.14 11.27
CA THR A 58 4.07 -15.33 10.67
C THR A 58 5.46 -15.03 10.16
N SER A 59 5.77 -13.76 9.88
CA SER A 59 7.11 -13.27 9.54
C SER A 59 7.19 -11.77 9.83
N GLY A 60 8.07 -11.36 10.71
CA GLY A 60 8.36 -9.95 11.00
C GLY A 60 9.66 -9.51 10.32
N TYR A 61 10.64 -9.08 11.14
CA TYR A 61 11.97 -8.74 10.66
C TYR A 61 12.67 -9.96 10.03
N ARG A 62 13.40 -9.72 8.96
CA ARG A 62 14.28 -10.71 8.30
C ARG A 62 15.66 -10.10 8.12
N CYS A 63 16.71 -10.80 8.56
CA CYS A 63 18.05 -10.40 8.15
C CYS A 63 18.21 -10.53 6.63
N PRO A 64 19.11 -9.76 5.99
CA PRO A 64 19.27 -9.77 4.52
C PRO A 64 19.46 -11.16 3.92
N GLU A 65 20.21 -12.01 4.61
CA GLU A 65 20.50 -13.39 4.19
C GLU A 65 19.24 -14.26 4.22
N HIS A 66 18.45 -14.16 5.28
CA HIS A 66 17.20 -14.91 5.38
C HIS A 66 16.17 -14.41 4.38
N ASP A 67 16.02 -13.09 4.22
CA ASP A 67 15.11 -12.52 3.25
C ASP A 67 15.42 -13.02 1.82
N LYS A 68 16.71 -13.05 1.46
CA LYS A 68 17.17 -13.63 0.18
C LYS A 68 16.85 -15.12 0.06
N ALA A 69 17.06 -15.88 1.13
CA ALA A 69 16.81 -17.32 1.14
C ALA A 69 15.34 -17.69 0.94
N VAL A 70 14.41 -16.81 1.38
CA VAL A 70 12.96 -17.00 1.21
C VAL A 70 12.39 -16.26 0.00
N GLY A 71 13.24 -15.81 -0.92
CA GLY A 71 12.81 -15.19 -2.18
C GLY A 71 12.63 -13.68 -2.15
N GLY A 72 13.03 -13.01 -1.08
CA GLY A 72 13.04 -11.55 -0.98
C GLY A 72 14.22 -10.90 -1.68
N THR A 73 14.26 -9.57 -1.62
CA THR A 73 15.27 -8.73 -2.33
C THR A 73 16.53 -8.44 -1.51
N SER A 74 16.63 -8.93 -0.28
CA SER A 74 17.68 -8.60 0.73
C SER A 74 17.68 -7.13 1.21
N SER A 75 16.77 -6.29 0.73
CA SER A 75 16.65 -4.87 1.06
C SER A 75 15.19 -4.41 1.16
N GLY A 76 14.26 -5.37 1.26
CA GLY A 76 12.83 -5.17 1.32
C GLY A 76 12.35 -4.54 2.64
N GLN A 77 11.03 -4.48 2.82
CA GLN A 77 10.45 -3.88 4.03
C GLN A 77 10.67 -4.73 5.27
N HIS A 78 10.74 -6.06 5.14
CA HIS A 78 11.08 -6.96 6.24
C HIS A 78 12.49 -6.69 6.78
N THR A 79 13.47 -6.45 5.91
CA THR A 79 14.86 -6.17 6.35
C THR A 79 15.02 -4.80 7.01
N LYS A 80 14.04 -3.93 6.85
CA LYS A 80 13.99 -2.60 7.48
C LYS A 80 13.17 -2.59 8.78
N GLY A 81 12.57 -3.72 9.16
CA GLY A 81 11.66 -3.78 10.32
C GLY A 81 10.34 -3.05 10.12
N THR A 82 9.93 -2.79 8.89
CA THR A 82 8.75 -2.00 8.53
C THR A 82 7.61 -2.86 7.97
N ALA A 83 7.76 -4.17 7.96
CA ALA A 83 6.78 -5.12 7.42
C ALA A 83 6.50 -6.30 8.36
N ALA A 84 5.30 -6.84 8.23
CA ALA A 84 4.89 -8.11 8.81
C ALA A 84 3.99 -8.89 7.85
N ASP A 85 4.20 -10.19 7.79
CA ASP A 85 3.26 -11.14 7.23
C ASP A 85 2.38 -11.65 8.37
N VAL A 86 1.07 -11.53 8.25
CA VAL A 86 0.14 -11.82 9.34
C VAL A 86 -0.98 -12.74 8.94
N CYS A 87 -1.52 -13.48 9.93
CA CYS A 87 -2.78 -14.19 9.82
C CYS A 87 -3.71 -13.69 10.94
N CYS A 88 -4.84 -13.13 10.57
CA CYS A 88 -5.85 -12.59 11.49
C CYS A 88 -6.94 -13.63 11.77
N TYR A 89 -7.40 -13.73 13.01
CA TYR A 89 -8.45 -14.66 13.43
C TYR A 89 -9.63 -13.90 14.02
N GLY A 90 -10.84 -14.30 13.63
CA GLY A 90 -12.09 -13.79 14.18
C GLY A 90 -12.41 -14.32 15.59
N GLN A 91 -13.48 -13.81 16.19
CA GLN A 91 -13.95 -14.25 17.51
C GLN A 91 -14.45 -15.72 17.51
N ASP A 92 -14.77 -16.25 16.33
CA ASP A 92 -15.10 -17.66 16.11
C ASP A 92 -13.87 -18.59 16.04
N GLY A 93 -12.66 -18.02 16.16
CA GLY A 93 -11.40 -18.73 16.07
C GLY A 93 -11.01 -19.13 14.65
N GLN A 94 -11.76 -18.70 13.62
CA GLN A 94 -11.44 -18.99 12.22
C GLN A 94 -10.56 -17.89 11.62
N PRO A 95 -9.68 -18.22 10.65
CA PRO A 95 -8.93 -17.24 9.93
C PRO A 95 -9.84 -16.28 9.15
N ILE A 96 -9.62 -14.98 9.33
CA ILE A 96 -10.25 -13.96 8.49
C ILE A 96 -9.60 -14.00 7.12
N SER A 97 -10.40 -13.96 6.06
CA SER A 97 -9.87 -14.03 4.70
C SER A 97 -8.83 -12.94 4.45
N SER A 98 -7.72 -13.29 3.82
CA SER A 98 -6.67 -12.33 3.41
C SER A 98 -7.27 -11.16 2.64
N LYS A 99 -8.31 -11.42 1.86
CA LYS A 99 -9.09 -10.40 1.18
C LYS A 99 -9.66 -9.34 2.12
N THR A 100 -10.35 -9.76 3.15
CA THR A 100 -10.93 -8.85 4.14
C THR A 100 -9.84 -8.07 4.88
N VAL A 101 -8.74 -8.76 5.23
CA VAL A 101 -7.57 -8.14 5.88
C VAL A 101 -6.96 -7.07 4.97
N CYS A 102 -6.72 -7.39 3.71
CA CYS A 102 -6.17 -6.45 2.73
C CYS A 102 -7.05 -5.19 2.57
N CYS A 103 -8.38 -5.35 2.42
CA CYS A 103 -9.30 -4.23 2.29
C CYS A 103 -9.27 -3.32 3.53
N LYS A 104 -9.26 -3.93 4.72
CA LYS A 104 -9.21 -3.17 5.97
C LYS A 104 -7.85 -2.49 6.18
N ALA A 105 -6.76 -3.15 5.82
CA ALA A 105 -5.42 -2.55 5.84
C ALA A 105 -5.32 -1.34 4.91
N GLN A 106 -6.01 -1.37 3.77
CA GLN A 106 -6.11 -0.23 2.88
C GLN A 106 -6.81 0.96 3.54
N ASP A 107 -7.93 0.73 4.22
CA ASP A 107 -8.67 1.78 4.95
C ASP A 107 -7.80 2.40 6.05
N LEU A 108 -6.94 1.61 6.69
CA LEU A 108 -6.01 2.02 7.74
C LEU A 108 -4.72 2.65 7.20
N GLY A 109 -4.57 2.76 5.88
CA GLY A 109 -3.46 3.46 5.24
C GLY A 109 -2.12 2.73 5.35
N PHE A 110 -2.10 1.39 5.34
CA PHE A 110 -0.85 0.66 5.12
C PHE A 110 -0.26 1.03 3.75
N GLY A 111 1.07 1.16 3.68
CA GLY A 111 1.77 1.57 2.47
C GLY A 111 1.97 0.43 1.48
N GLY A 112 2.24 -0.78 1.98
CA GLY A 112 2.31 -2.00 1.19
C GLY A 112 1.33 -3.04 1.71
N ILE A 113 0.62 -3.69 0.79
CA ILE A 113 -0.40 -4.69 1.10
C ILE A 113 -0.32 -5.77 0.03
N ALA A 114 -0.20 -7.04 0.45
CA ALA A 114 -0.26 -8.14 -0.50
C ALA A 114 -0.99 -9.36 0.07
N ASN A 115 -1.71 -10.04 -0.80
CA ASN A 115 -2.21 -11.38 -0.55
C ASN A 115 -1.07 -12.37 -0.80
N ILE A 116 -0.62 -13.12 0.23
CA ILE A 116 0.53 -14.02 0.11
C ILE A 116 0.07 -15.43 -0.25
N THR A 117 -0.92 -15.97 0.46
CA THR A 117 -1.42 -17.31 0.22
C THR A 117 -2.89 -17.44 0.54
N SER A 118 -3.58 -18.20 -0.30
CA SER A 118 -4.99 -18.51 -0.13
C SER A 118 -5.26 -19.60 0.92
N SER A 119 -4.30 -20.53 1.13
CA SER A 119 -4.53 -21.69 2.00
C SER A 119 -4.54 -21.34 3.49
N TYR A 120 -3.73 -20.37 3.91
CA TYR A 120 -3.61 -19.94 5.33
C TYR A 120 -4.07 -18.51 5.57
N GLN A 121 -4.57 -17.83 4.56
CA GLN A 121 -5.03 -16.44 4.65
C GLN A 121 -3.94 -15.46 5.13
N TYR A 122 -2.69 -15.67 4.68
CA TYR A 122 -1.58 -14.78 5.01
C TYR A 122 -1.64 -13.51 4.19
N THR A 123 -1.34 -12.39 4.86
CA THR A 123 -1.35 -11.06 4.27
C THR A 123 -0.04 -10.37 4.63
N HIS A 124 0.67 -9.87 3.62
CA HIS A 124 1.79 -8.96 3.80
C HIS A 124 1.28 -7.55 4.06
N LEU A 125 1.81 -6.90 5.10
CA LEU A 125 1.48 -5.54 5.48
C LEU A 125 2.77 -4.76 5.77
N ASP A 126 2.90 -3.56 5.21
CA ASP A 126 4.04 -2.69 5.53
C ASP A 126 3.66 -1.22 5.64
N VAL A 127 4.52 -0.46 6.30
CA VAL A 127 4.34 0.97 6.57
C VAL A 127 5.28 1.84 5.73
N ARG A 128 5.60 1.38 4.49
CA ARG A 128 6.40 2.20 3.56
C ARG A 128 5.79 3.56 3.29
N THR A 129 6.65 4.53 3.02
CA THR A 129 6.26 5.89 2.65
C THR A 129 6.71 6.21 1.22
N GLY A 130 6.14 7.26 0.64
CA GLY A 130 6.55 7.76 -0.67
C GLY A 130 5.82 7.15 -1.86
N TYR A 131 5.48 5.87 -1.81
CA TYR A 131 4.66 5.22 -2.84
C TYR A 131 3.89 4.05 -2.24
N ARG A 132 2.75 3.77 -2.81
CA ARG A 132 1.92 2.63 -2.43
C ARG A 132 2.32 1.39 -3.23
N TRP A 133 2.36 0.24 -2.56
CA TRP A 133 2.59 -1.05 -3.22
C TRP A 133 1.46 -2.02 -2.90
N LEU A 134 0.90 -2.62 -3.94
CA LEU A 134 -0.13 -3.64 -3.85
C LEU A 134 0.36 -4.87 -4.61
N GLY A 135 0.24 -6.05 -4.01
CA GLY A 135 0.72 -7.30 -4.60
C GLY A 135 -0.23 -8.46 -4.36
N ASP A 136 -0.20 -9.42 -5.27
CA ASP A 136 -0.83 -10.72 -5.12
C ASP A 136 0.19 -11.81 -5.41
N GLU A 137 0.83 -12.31 -4.35
CA GLU A 137 1.89 -13.32 -4.45
C GLU A 137 1.35 -14.69 -4.83
N THR A 138 0.04 -14.92 -4.74
CA THR A 138 -0.59 -16.16 -5.23
C THR A 138 -0.53 -16.29 -6.74
N LYS A 139 -0.29 -15.18 -7.45
CA LYS A 139 -0.19 -15.09 -8.93
C LYS A 139 1.21 -14.77 -9.42
N GLY A 140 2.19 -14.79 -8.54
CA GLY A 140 3.55 -14.34 -8.78
C GLY A 140 3.83 -13.03 -8.09
N ASN A 141 5.05 -12.91 -7.53
CA ASN A 141 5.43 -11.79 -6.68
C ASN A 141 5.20 -10.43 -7.38
N GLY A 142 4.41 -9.59 -6.74
CA GLY A 142 4.09 -8.25 -7.24
C GLY A 142 3.13 -8.20 -8.43
N THR A 143 2.54 -9.31 -8.84
CA THR A 143 1.57 -9.33 -9.95
C THR A 143 0.23 -8.77 -9.48
N ILE A 144 -0.20 -7.68 -10.11
CA ILE A 144 -1.52 -7.09 -9.90
C ILE A 144 -2.46 -7.65 -10.99
N THR A 145 -3.49 -8.38 -10.57
CA THR A 145 -4.50 -8.96 -11.47
C THR A 145 -5.77 -8.11 -11.51
N ASP A 146 -6.62 -8.30 -12.51
CA ASP A 146 -7.93 -7.63 -12.58
C ASP A 146 -8.78 -7.95 -11.34
N ASP A 147 -8.69 -9.17 -10.79
CA ASP A 147 -9.34 -9.56 -9.56
C ASP A 147 -8.81 -8.77 -8.35
N PHE A 148 -7.53 -8.43 -8.34
CA PHE A 148 -6.91 -7.63 -7.29
C PHE A 148 -7.43 -6.19 -7.28
N TYR A 149 -7.57 -5.56 -8.44
CA TYR A 149 -8.19 -4.23 -8.53
C TYR A 149 -9.63 -4.23 -8.03
N LYS A 150 -10.41 -5.21 -8.43
CA LYS A 150 -11.78 -5.41 -7.99
C LYS A 150 -11.88 -5.64 -6.48
N TYR A 151 -10.91 -6.33 -5.94
CA TYR A 151 -10.74 -6.66 -4.54
C TYR A 151 -10.54 -5.43 -3.65
N PHE A 152 -9.75 -4.45 -4.10
CA PHE A 152 -9.49 -3.20 -3.41
C PHE A 152 -10.46 -2.07 -3.78
N GLY A 153 -11.49 -2.35 -4.57
CA GLY A 153 -12.36 -1.30 -5.10
C GLY A 153 -11.64 -0.35 -6.05
N LEU A 154 -10.51 -0.79 -6.62
CA LEU A 154 -9.76 -0.04 -7.61
C LEU A 154 -10.27 -0.39 -9.01
N THR A 155 -10.19 0.54 -9.94
CA THR A 155 -10.42 0.26 -11.35
C THR A 155 -9.21 -0.45 -11.94
N SER A 156 -9.44 -1.51 -12.76
CA SER A 156 -8.35 -2.16 -13.47
C SER A 156 -7.67 -1.20 -14.45
N ALA A 157 -6.45 -1.55 -14.88
CA ALA A 157 -5.74 -0.78 -15.90
C ALA A 157 -6.55 -0.56 -17.20
N LYS A 158 -7.54 -1.43 -17.47
CA LYS A 158 -8.48 -1.29 -18.59
C LYS A 158 -9.44 -0.11 -18.43
N ASN A 159 -9.61 0.40 -17.22
CA ASN A 159 -10.46 1.55 -16.90
C ASN A 159 -9.62 2.79 -16.52
N ILE A 160 -8.38 2.86 -16.96
CA ILE A 160 -7.58 4.09 -16.82
C ILE A 160 -8.26 5.15 -17.67
N LEU A 161 -8.73 6.21 -17.01
CA LEU A 161 -9.21 7.40 -17.69
C LEU A 161 -8.00 8.23 -18.10
N TYR A 162 -7.83 8.40 -19.39
CA TYR A 162 -6.79 9.29 -19.91
C TYR A 162 -7.31 10.71 -19.92
N GLY A 163 -6.60 11.61 -19.26
CA GLY A 163 -6.87 13.03 -19.26
C GLY A 163 -5.80 13.80 -20.01
N ILE A 164 -6.14 15.03 -20.40
CA ILE A 164 -5.19 16.01 -20.88
C ILE A 164 -5.17 17.23 -19.98
N ASP A 165 -4.01 17.82 -19.80
CA ASP A 165 -3.83 19.12 -19.14
C ASP A 165 -3.66 20.18 -20.24
N VAL A 166 -4.51 21.16 -20.21
CA VAL A 166 -4.61 22.19 -21.26
C VAL A 166 -4.36 23.59 -20.67
N SER A 167 -3.45 24.32 -21.28
CA SER A 167 -3.13 25.69 -20.94
C SER A 167 -2.96 26.52 -22.21
N TYR A 168 -2.61 27.78 -22.07
CA TYR A 168 -2.32 28.66 -23.21
C TYR A 168 -1.25 28.08 -24.17
N CYS A 169 -0.36 27.23 -23.67
CA CYS A 169 0.67 26.59 -24.49
C CYS A 169 0.09 25.69 -25.60
N GLN A 170 -1.06 25.10 -25.37
CA GLN A 170 -1.78 24.28 -26.34
C GLN A 170 -2.70 25.12 -27.23
N GLN A 171 -2.86 26.41 -26.93
CA GLN A 171 -3.78 27.33 -27.61
C GLN A 171 -5.22 26.78 -27.63
N LYS A 172 -5.97 27.09 -28.69
CA LYS A 172 -7.33 26.60 -28.85
C LYS A 172 -7.37 25.11 -29.20
N ILE A 173 -8.12 24.36 -28.42
CA ILE A 173 -8.30 22.92 -28.60
C ILE A 173 -9.50 22.62 -29.53
N ASP A 174 -9.28 21.76 -30.49
CA ASP A 174 -10.35 21.15 -31.30
C ASP A 174 -11.01 20.01 -30.53
N TRP A 175 -11.96 20.35 -29.68
CA TRP A 175 -12.67 19.39 -28.82
C TRP A 175 -13.43 18.34 -29.63
N VAL A 176 -13.85 18.63 -30.84
CA VAL A 176 -14.49 17.64 -31.72
C VAL A 176 -13.53 16.53 -32.08
N LYS A 177 -12.29 16.90 -32.43
CA LYS A 177 -11.24 15.89 -32.72
C LYS A 177 -10.81 15.14 -31.46
N VAL A 178 -10.68 15.82 -30.31
CA VAL A 178 -10.36 15.19 -29.04
C VAL A 178 -11.40 14.13 -28.70
N LYS A 179 -12.68 14.48 -28.75
CA LYS A 179 -13.80 13.57 -28.50
C LYS A 179 -13.84 12.41 -29.52
N ALA A 180 -13.66 12.72 -30.78
CA ALA A 180 -13.65 11.70 -31.85
C ALA A 180 -12.49 10.71 -31.73
N SER A 181 -11.38 11.08 -31.06
CA SER A 181 -10.27 10.17 -30.84
C SER A 181 -10.62 9.00 -29.92
N GLY A 182 -11.62 9.14 -29.05
CA GLY A 182 -11.98 8.16 -28.02
C GLY A 182 -10.92 7.89 -26.98
N LYS A 183 -9.80 8.66 -26.99
CA LYS A 183 -8.63 8.43 -26.11
C LYS A 183 -8.64 9.26 -24.84
N VAL A 184 -9.41 10.35 -24.81
CA VAL A 184 -9.43 11.30 -23.69
C VAL A 184 -10.78 11.22 -22.99
N SER A 185 -10.74 11.04 -21.69
CA SER A 185 -11.92 10.89 -20.83
C SER A 185 -12.24 12.15 -20.04
N PHE A 186 -11.24 12.99 -19.78
CA PHE A 186 -11.39 14.27 -19.09
C PHE A 186 -10.28 15.25 -19.48
N ALA A 187 -10.51 16.52 -19.24
CA ALA A 187 -9.51 17.57 -19.41
C ALA A 187 -9.39 18.41 -18.14
N LEU A 188 -8.17 18.77 -17.77
CA LEU A 188 -7.86 19.80 -16.78
C LEU A 188 -7.51 21.07 -17.56
N ILE A 189 -8.32 22.12 -17.43
CA ILE A 189 -8.13 23.37 -18.16
C ILE A 189 -7.60 24.41 -17.18
N ARG A 190 -6.42 24.94 -17.46
CA ARG A 190 -5.80 25.96 -16.63
C ARG A 190 -6.57 27.28 -16.77
N ALA A 191 -7.09 27.78 -15.64
CA ALA A 191 -7.75 29.08 -15.58
C ALA A 191 -6.77 30.27 -15.51
N GLY A 192 -5.55 30.03 -15.02
CA GLY A 192 -4.56 31.11 -14.88
C GLY A 192 -3.29 30.62 -14.20
N PHE A 193 -2.34 31.53 -13.96
CA PHE A 193 -1.08 31.26 -13.27
C PHE A 193 -0.75 32.38 -12.27
N GLY A 194 -0.15 32.03 -11.14
CA GLY A 194 0.25 32.96 -10.08
C GLY A 194 -0.88 33.41 -9.17
N LYS A 195 -0.64 34.48 -8.40
CA LYS A 195 -1.56 35.05 -7.42
C LYS A 195 -1.98 36.46 -7.79
N ILE A 196 -3.27 36.71 -7.95
CA ILE A 196 -3.90 38.03 -7.72
C ILE A 196 -3.78 39.09 -8.84
N LEU A 197 -3.08 38.89 -9.94
CA LEU A 197 -3.00 39.89 -11.00
C LEU A 197 -3.95 39.56 -12.16
N LYS A 198 -4.70 40.59 -12.69
CA LYS A 198 -5.65 40.43 -13.79
C LYS A 198 -5.05 39.87 -15.10
N ASN A 199 -3.73 40.01 -15.27
CA ASN A 199 -2.98 39.51 -16.42
C ASN A 199 -2.47 38.08 -16.27
N GLN A 200 -2.91 37.37 -15.25
CA GLN A 200 -2.52 35.96 -14.98
C GLN A 200 -3.64 34.97 -15.33
N VAL A 201 -4.68 35.42 -16.02
CA VAL A 201 -5.71 34.54 -16.61
C VAL A 201 -5.13 33.89 -17.85
N ASP A 202 -5.40 32.61 -18.05
CA ASP A 202 -4.99 31.91 -19.28
C ASP A 202 -5.81 32.44 -20.47
N ASP A 203 -5.13 32.91 -21.53
CA ASP A 203 -5.74 33.58 -22.67
C ASP A 203 -6.76 32.71 -23.43
N TYR A 204 -6.63 31.38 -23.32
CA TYR A 204 -7.51 30.43 -24.00
C TYR A 204 -8.47 29.71 -23.04
N PHE A 205 -8.53 30.14 -21.76
CA PHE A 205 -9.38 29.45 -20.77
C PHE A 205 -10.85 29.42 -21.18
N GLU A 206 -11.43 30.59 -21.50
CA GLU A 206 -12.85 30.72 -21.86
C GLU A 206 -13.17 29.88 -23.10
N GLU A 207 -12.32 29.95 -24.15
CA GLU A 207 -12.50 29.21 -25.39
C GLU A 207 -12.41 27.69 -25.19
N ASN A 208 -11.47 27.23 -24.35
CA ASN A 208 -11.30 25.82 -24.09
C ASN A 208 -12.33 25.28 -23.09
N TYR A 209 -12.85 26.12 -22.19
CA TYR A 209 -13.88 25.74 -21.23
C TYR A 209 -15.27 25.63 -21.89
N ALA A 210 -15.55 26.43 -22.91
CA ALA A 210 -16.82 26.45 -23.63
C ALA A 210 -16.97 25.36 -24.71
N GLY A 211 -15.90 24.67 -25.09
CA GLY A 211 -15.88 23.59 -26.11
C GLY A 211 -16.18 22.24 -25.57
#